data_6b7c915aa68f39835a377d03a2fd4ab0
#
_entry.id   6b7c915aa68f39835a377d03a2fd4ab0
#
_cell.length_a   1.000
_cell.length_b   1.000
_cell.length_c   1.000
_cell.angle_alpha   90.00
_cell.angle_beta   90.00
_cell.angle_gamma   90.00
#
_symmetry.space_group_name_H-M   'P 1'
#
loop_
_entity.id
_entity.type
_entity.pdbx_description
1 polymer ?
#
loop_
_entity_poly.entity_id
_entity_poly.type
_entity_poly.pdbx_seq_one_letter_code
_entity_poly.pdbx_strand_id
1 'polypeptide(L)'
;MTSLAARRWHLVTAVVVVTALVLQLALVVQGGRVLDDASEPGLAARLGRLVSYFTIQSNLLVAIAAATLARDPSYDGRWWRVVRLAGLVGITVTGLVHFVLLRPLLDLDGWDWTADKLLHMVVPVLTVAGWLLVGPRPRVTLLEVRRAIVWPLAWLAWTLAVGAISGWYPYPFLDVDAEGWLRVLAASGMVTVLFLALFAAAYRIDTRWPRAPH
;
A
#
# COMPACT_ATOMS: atom_id res chain seq x y z
N MET A 1 -19.63 5.92 -16.87
CA MET A 1 -19.42 4.47 -17.13
C MET A 1 -20.64 3.71 -16.60
N THR A 2 -21.03 2.60 -17.24
CA THR A 2 -22.10 1.74 -16.72
C THR A 2 -21.69 1.08 -15.42
N SER A 3 -22.64 0.74 -14.55
CA SER A 3 -22.37 0.02 -13.29
C SER A 3 -21.63 -1.31 -13.51
N LEU A 4 -21.87 -1.96 -14.67
CA LEU A 4 -21.19 -3.19 -15.08
C LEU A 4 -19.68 -2.96 -15.36
N ALA A 5 -19.34 -1.88 -16.04
CA ALA A 5 -17.94 -1.55 -16.33
C ALA A 5 -17.17 -1.20 -15.06
N ALA A 6 -17.80 -0.47 -14.12
CA ALA A 6 -17.23 -0.18 -12.82
C ALA A 6 -16.98 -1.48 -12.03
N ARG A 7 -17.98 -2.36 -11.97
CA ARG A 7 -17.86 -3.66 -11.32
C ARG A 7 -16.73 -4.51 -11.89
N ARG A 8 -16.61 -4.57 -13.22
CA ARG A 8 -15.52 -5.31 -13.90
C ARG A 8 -14.14 -4.74 -13.56
N TRP A 9 -13.98 -3.42 -13.56
CA TRP A 9 -12.71 -2.79 -13.18
C TRP A 9 -12.29 -3.18 -11.77
N HIS A 10 -13.20 -3.04 -10.80
CA HIS A 10 -12.91 -3.38 -9.42
C HIS A 10 -12.67 -4.88 -9.22
N LEU A 11 -13.36 -5.75 -9.99
CA LEU A 11 -13.10 -7.18 -9.97
C LEU A 11 -11.69 -7.51 -10.49
N VAL A 12 -11.27 -6.91 -11.62
CA VAL A 12 -9.90 -7.08 -12.14
C VAL A 12 -8.88 -6.60 -11.12
N THR A 13 -9.09 -5.43 -10.52
CA THR A 13 -8.19 -4.92 -9.47
C THR A 13 -8.12 -5.89 -8.29
N ALA A 14 -9.26 -6.40 -7.82
CA ALA A 14 -9.32 -7.36 -6.71
C ALA A 14 -8.59 -8.67 -7.04
N VAL A 15 -8.80 -9.22 -8.24
CA VAL A 15 -8.11 -10.44 -8.68
C VAL A 15 -6.61 -10.21 -8.76
N VAL A 16 -6.16 -9.13 -9.38
CA VAL A 16 -4.72 -8.83 -9.53
C VAL A 16 -4.05 -8.68 -8.17
N VAL A 17 -4.64 -7.91 -7.25
CA VAL A 17 -4.01 -7.70 -5.94
C VAL A 17 -4.01 -8.96 -5.08
N VAL A 18 -5.07 -9.77 -5.13
CA VAL A 18 -5.11 -11.06 -4.40
C VAL A 18 -4.08 -12.02 -4.99
N THR A 19 -3.97 -12.11 -6.32
CA THR A 19 -2.93 -12.93 -6.98
C THR A 19 -1.53 -12.49 -6.57
N ALA A 20 -1.26 -11.19 -6.54
CA ALA A 20 0.03 -10.64 -6.11
C ALA A 20 0.37 -11.00 -4.65
N LEU A 21 -0.60 -10.86 -3.74
CA LEU A 21 -0.43 -11.20 -2.33
C LEU A 21 -0.22 -12.70 -2.12
N VAL A 22 -0.97 -13.55 -2.83
CA VAL A 22 -0.82 -15.00 -2.76
C VAL A 22 0.53 -15.44 -3.33
N LEU A 23 0.95 -14.86 -4.46
CA LEU A 23 2.27 -15.13 -5.04
C LEU A 23 3.38 -14.75 -4.05
N GLN A 24 3.33 -13.54 -3.48
CA GLN A 24 4.32 -13.09 -2.50
C GLN A 24 4.36 -13.99 -1.26
N LEU A 25 3.20 -14.40 -0.76
CA LEU A 25 3.10 -15.34 0.37
C LEU A 25 3.74 -16.69 0.01
N ALA A 26 3.46 -17.24 -1.17
CA ALA A 26 4.03 -18.50 -1.62
C ALA A 26 5.56 -18.42 -1.72
N LEU A 27 6.12 -17.34 -2.28
CA LEU A 27 7.56 -17.11 -2.36
C LEU A 27 8.19 -17.06 -0.97
N VAL A 28 7.59 -16.34 -0.02
CA VAL A 28 8.09 -16.25 1.36
C VAL A 28 8.03 -17.61 2.07
N VAL A 29 6.99 -18.41 1.84
CA VAL A 29 6.89 -19.77 2.41
C VAL A 29 7.97 -20.69 1.84
N GLN A 30 8.30 -20.54 0.55
CA GLN A 30 9.34 -21.33 -0.12
C GLN A 30 10.78 -20.91 0.23
N GLY A 31 10.96 -19.86 1.04
CA GLY A 31 12.30 -19.37 1.43
C GLY A 31 12.73 -18.11 0.70
N GLY A 32 11.91 -17.55 -0.19
CA GLY A 32 12.16 -16.28 -0.86
C GLY A 32 12.34 -15.13 0.14
N ARG A 33 13.27 -14.22 -0.18
CA ARG A 33 13.57 -13.03 0.62
C ARG A 33 13.03 -11.80 -0.09
N VAL A 34 12.52 -10.86 0.68
CA VAL A 34 12.03 -9.58 0.09
C VAL A 34 13.19 -8.60 -0.10
N LEU A 35 14.14 -8.61 0.81
CA LEU A 35 15.42 -7.90 0.76
C LEU A 35 16.51 -8.87 1.28
N ASP A 36 17.76 -8.71 0.82
CA ASP A 36 18.85 -9.56 1.25
C ASP A 36 19.10 -9.47 2.75
N ASP A 37 18.79 -10.56 3.44
CA ASP A 37 19.14 -10.78 4.84
C ASP A 37 20.38 -11.69 4.91
N ALA A 38 21.33 -11.33 5.74
CA ALA A 38 22.57 -12.13 5.96
C ALA A 38 22.28 -13.51 6.57
N SER A 39 21.06 -13.74 7.11
CA SER A 39 20.62 -15.00 7.71
C SER A 39 19.26 -15.41 7.15
N GLU A 40 19.02 -16.73 7.04
CA GLU A 40 17.70 -17.28 6.70
C GLU A 40 16.84 -17.42 7.95
N PRO A 41 15.91 -16.48 8.22
CA PRO A 41 15.04 -16.61 9.38
C PRO A 41 14.05 -17.78 9.19
N GLY A 42 13.66 -18.42 10.28
CA GLY A 42 12.63 -19.46 10.26
C GLY A 42 11.28 -18.94 9.73
N LEU A 43 10.41 -19.85 9.30
CA LEU A 43 9.12 -19.52 8.65
C LEU A 43 8.28 -18.52 9.46
N ALA A 44 8.19 -18.68 10.79
CA ALA A 44 7.41 -17.76 11.63
C ALA A 44 7.95 -16.33 11.56
N ALA A 45 9.26 -16.13 11.56
CA ALA A 45 9.88 -14.82 11.43
C ALA A 45 9.65 -14.25 10.02
N ARG A 46 9.78 -15.05 8.96
CA ARG A 46 9.49 -14.63 7.58
C ARG A 46 8.04 -14.16 7.42
N LEU A 47 7.08 -14.88 7.98
CA LEU A 47 5.67 -14.48 7.96
C LEU A 47 5.41 -13.22 8.78
N GLY A 48 6.03 -13.09 9.97
CA GLY A 48 5.98 -11.87 10.78
C GLY A 48 6.56 -10.66 10.03
N ARG A 49 7.71 -10.83 9.36
CA ARG A 49 8.32 -9.81 8.51
C ARG A 49 7.42 -9.45 7.32
N LEU A 50 6.84 -10.44 6.64
CA LEU A 50 5.92 -10.22 5.51
C LEU A 50 4.78 -9.28 5.89
N VAL A 51 4.07 -9.54 6.98
CA VAL A 51 2.94 -8.69 7.40
C VAL A 51 3.36 -7.33 7.94
N SER A 52 4.63 -7.16 8.31
CA SER A 52 5.20 -5.88 8.75
C SER A 52 5.50 -4.92 7.61
N TYR A 53 5.63 -5.41 6.36
CA TYR A 53 5.83 -4.53 5.22
C TYR A 53 4.61 -3.65 4.96
N PHE A 54 4.85 -2.35 4.82
CA PHE A 54 3.81 -1.38 4.45
C PHE A 54 3.15 -1.72 3.12
N THR A 55 3.93 -2.25 2.18
CA THR A 55 3.47 -2.76 0.88
C THR A 55 2.36 -3.80 1.04
N ILE A 56 2.56 -4.80 1.89
CA ILE A 56 1.58 -5.89 2.10
C ILE A 56 0.31 -5.33 2.71
N GLN A 57 0.42 -4.48 3.73
CA GLN A 57 -0.73 -3.85 4.37
C GLN A 57 -1.51 -2.95 3.39
N SER A 58 -0.81 -2.15 2.58
CA SER A 58 -1.44 -1.30 1.54
C SER A 58 -2.20 -2.13 0.52
N ASN A 59 -1.60 -3.22 0.02
CA ASN A 59 -2.23 -4.13 -0.92
C ASN A 59 -3.46 -4.84 -0.31
N LEU A 60 -3.42 -5.21 0.98
CA LEU A 60 -4.59 -5.76 1.70
C LEU A 60 -5.74 -4.75 1.77
N LEU A 61 -5.46 -3.47 2.08
CA LEU A 61 -6.49 -2.43 2.09
C LEU A 61 -7.11 -2.23 0.69
N VAL A 62 -6.28 -2.28 -0.36
CA VAL A 62 -6.75 -2.22 -1.75
C VAL A 62 -7.61 -3.44 -2.08
N ALA A 63 -7.20 -4.65 -1.68
CA ALA A 63 -7.96 -5.89 -1.91
C ALA A 63 -9.36 -5.80 -1.28
N ILE A 64 -9.45 -5.35 -0.02
CA ILE A 64 -10.73 -5.16 0.69
C ILE A 64 -11.61 -4.14 -0.05
N ALA A 65 -11.05 -2.98 -0.40
CA ALA A 65 -11.80 -1.91 -1.07
C ALA A 65 -12.29 -2.34 -2.45
N ALA A 66 -11.42 -2.97 -3.27
CA ALA A 66 -11.75 -3.42 -4.61
C ALA A 66 -12.76 -4.59 -4.59
N ALA A 67 -12.60 -5.58 -3.71
CA ALA A 67 -13.52 -6.69 -3.57
C ALA A 67 -14.94 -6.22 -3.15
N THR A 68 -15.02 -5.23 -2.28
CA THR A 68 -16.29 -4.62 -1.88
C THR A 68 -16.98 -3.96 -3.07
N LEU A 69 -16.26 -3.14 -3.86
CA LEU A 69 -16.82 -2.47 -5.04
C LEU A 69 -17.11 -3.43 -6.20
N ALA A 70 -16.40 -4.55 -6.29
CA ALA A 70 -16.71 -5.60 -7.26
C ALA A 70 -18.06 -6.29 -6.95
N ARG A 71 -18.43 -6.38 -5.67
CA ARG A 71 -19.74 -6.90 -5.25
C ARG A 71 -20.85 -5.86 -5.39
N ASP A 72 -20.60 -4.66 -4.88
CA ASP A 72 -21.51 -3.54 -4.91
C ASP A 72 -20.77 -2.23 -5.22
N PRO A 73 -20.81 -1.76 -6.49
CA PRO A 73 -20.17 -0.50 -6.87
C PRO A 73 -20.74 0.74 -6.18
N SER A 74 -21.93 0.64 -5.60
CA SER A 74 -22.60 1.72 -4.86
C SER A 74 -22.29 1.73 -3.36
N TYR A 75 -21.60 0.69 -2.85
CA TYR A 75 -21.32 0.54 -1.42
C TYR A 75 -20.65 1.78 -0.82
N ASP A 76 -21.14 2.22 0.35
CA ASP A 76 -20.76 3.48 0.98
C ASP A 76 -20.74 3.40 2.52
N GLY A 77 -20.09 2.40 3.06
CA GLY A 77 -19.91 2.24 4.49
C GLY A 77 -18.90 3.23 5.10
N ARG A 78 -19.22 3.82 6.26
CA ARG A 78 -18.37 4.82 6.94
C ARG A 78 -16.91 4.37 7.13
N TRP A 79 -16.71 3.18 7.67
CA TRP A 79 -15.37 2.63 7.89
C TRP A 79 -14.69 2.19 6.60
N TRP A 80 -15.46 1.70 5.63
CA TRP A 80 -14.96 1.34 4.33
C TRP A 80 -14.39 2.56 3.57
N ARG A 81 -15.01 3.74 3.70
CA ARG A 81 -14.44 4.99 3.13
C ARG A 81 -13.02 5.25 3.67
N VAL A 82 -12.81 5.05 4.98
CA VAL A 82 -11.48 5.17 5.60
C VAL A 82 -10.51 4.15 5.04
N VAL A 83 -10.90 2.87 4.97
CA VAL A 83 -10.09 1.78 4.41
C VAL A 83 -9.72 2.06 2.95
N ARG A 84 -10.70 2.48 2.15
CA ARG A 84 -10.48 2.81 0.74
C ARG A 84 -9.52 3.98 0.56
N LEU A 85 -9.67 5.05 1.34
CA LEU A 85 -8.78 6.21 1.28
C LEU A 85 -7.37 5.86 1.76
N ALA A 86 -7.24 5.13 2.86
CA ALA A 86 -5.96 4.65 3.36
C ALA A 86 -5.27 3.74 2.35
N GLY A 87 -6.01 2.80 1.73
CA GLY A 87 -5.50 1.94 0.67
C GLY A 87 -5.07 2.72 -0.57
N LEU A 88 -5.86 3.69 -1.04
CA LEU A 88 -5.52 4.54 -2.19
C LEU A 88 -4.22 5.32 -1.96
N VAL A 89 -4.13 6.02 -0.84
CA VAL A 89 -2.95 6.84 -0.52
C VAL A 89 -1.76 5.94 -0.20
N GLY A 90 -1.97 4.90 0.62
CA GLY A 90 -0.92 3.95 0.98
C GLY A 90 -0.30 3.26 -0.22
N ILE A 91 -1.12 2.75 -1.15
CA ILE A 91 -0.61 2.07 -2.34
C ILE A 91 0.10 3.04 -3.31
N THR A 92 -0.33 4.29 -3.36
CA THR A 92 0.36 5.33 -4.14
C THR A 92 1.75 5.62 -3.54
N VAL A 93 1.84 5.76 -2.22
CA VAL A 93 3.13 5.91 -1.52
C VAL A 93 4.00 4.69 -1.75
N THR A 94 3.44 3.48 -1.62
CA THR A 94 4.13 2.21 -1.91
C THR A 94 4.79 2.24 -3.29
N GLY A 95 4.04 2.58 -4.34
CA GLY A 95 4.59 2.65 -5.70
C GLY A 95 5.67 3.71 -5.87
N LEU A 96 5.46 4.93 -5.33
CA LEU A 96 6.43 6.02 -5.45
C LEU A 96 7.72 5.76 -4.66
N VAL A 97 7.60 5.33 -3.40
CA VAL A 97 8.76 5.02 -2.54
C VAL A 97 9.55 3.85 -3.12
N HIS A 98 8.85 2.80 -3.57
CA HIS A 98 9.50 1.68 -4.23
C HIS A 98 10.29 2.14 -5.46
N PHE A 99 9.67 2.91 -6.35
CA PHE A 99 10.31 3.35 -7.59
C PHE A 99 11.56 4.21 -7.35
N VAL A 100 11.52 5.10 -6.34
CA VAL A 100 12.59 6.07 -6.08
C VAL A 100 13.67 5.51 -5.16
N LEU A 101 13.28 4.79 -4.07
CA LEU A 101 14.21 4.43 -3.00
C LEU A 101 14.58 2.94 -3.03
N LEU A 102 13.66 2.04 -3.39
CA LEU A 102 13.90 0.60 -3.22
C LEU A 102 14.33 -0.08 -4.52
N ARG A 103 13.72 0.27 -5.65
CA ARG A 103 14.01 -0.36 -6.94
C ARG A 103 15.51 -0.37 -7.32
N PRO A 104 16.28 0.70 -7.07
CA PRO A 104 17.73 0.70 -7.36
C PRO A 104 18.53 -0.30 -6.54
N LEU A 105 17.97 -0.81 -5.43
CA LEU A 105 18.61 -1.75 -4.50
C LEU A 105 18.27 -3.21 -4.82
N LEU A 106 17.34 -3.46 -5.79
CA LEU A 106 16.79 -4.78 -6.06
C LEU A 106 17.32 -5.33 -7.38
N ASP A 107 17.86 -6.55 -7.34
CA ASP A 107 18.18 -7.36 -8.52
C ASP A 107 17.29 -8.62 -8.46
N LEU A 108 16.09 -8.53 -9.04
CA LEU A 108 15.05 -9.56 -8.97
C LEU A 108 14.85 -10.20 -10.34
N ASP A 109 14.63 -11.51 -10.35
CA ASP A 109 14.28 -12.29 -11.53
C ASP A 109 13.06 -13.19 -11.28
N GLY A 110 12.58 -13.88 -12.31
CA GLY A 110 11.54 -14.89 -12.22
C GLY A 110 10.25 -14.42 -11.53
N TRP A 111 9.80 -15.22 -10.56
CA TRP A 111 8.55 -14.96 -9.83
C TRP A 111 8.67 -13.82 -8.82
N ASP A 112 9.86 -13.58 -8.24
CA ASP A 112 10.11 -12.46 -7.34
C ASP A 112 9.98 -11.13 -8.10
N TRP A 113 10.55 -11.04 -9.32
CA TRP A 113 10.34 -9.90 -10.22
C TRP A 113 8.85 -9.70 -10.55
N THR A 114 8.13 -10.79 -10.81
CA THR A 114 6.70 -10.72 -11.13
C THR A 114 5.88 -10.21 -9.95
N ALA A 115 6.12 -10.73 -8.74
CA ALA A 115 5.45 -10.29 -7.53
C ALA A 115 5.74 -8.81 -7.24
N ASP A 116 7.00 -8.40 -7.38
CA ASP A 116 7.43 -7.00 -7.23
C ASP A 116 6.66 -6.07 -8.16
N LYS A 117 6.60 -6.38 -9.48
CA LYS A 117 5.88 -5.55 -10.45
C LYS A 117 4.38 -5.47 -10.17
N LEU A 118 3.77 -6.58 -9.77
CA LEU A 118 2.35 -6.60 -9.42
C LEU A 118 2.07 -5.71 -8.21
N LEU A 119 2.81 -5.88 -7.11
CA LEU A 119 2.58 -5.19 -5.85
C LEU A 119 2.91 -3.68 -5.91
N HIS A 120 3.97 -3.31 -6.65
CA HIS A 120 4.50 -1.94 -6.62
C HIS A 120 4.20 -1.10 -7.87
N MET A 121 3.73 -1.70 -8.97
CA MET A 121 3.42 -0.97 -10.20
C MET A 121 1.98 -1.21 -10.68
N VAL A 122 1.58 -2.47 -10.89
CA VAL A 122 0.29 -2.78 -11.49
C VAL A 122 -0.86 -2.43 -10.55
N VAL A 123 -0.81 -2.88 -9.29
CA VAL A 123 -1.85 -2.59 -8.30
C VAL A 123 -1.98 -1.09 -8.01
N PRO A 124 -0.90 -0.32 -7.78
CA PRO A 124 -0.98 1.14 -7.66
C PRO A 124 -1.66 1.81 -8.86
N VAL A 125 -1.26 1.46 -10.08
CA VAL A 125 -1.83 2.03 -11.31
C VAL A 125 -3.32 1.70 -11.44
N LEU A 126 -3.72 0.45 -11.25
CA LEU A 126 -5.13 0.03 -11.31
C LEU A 126 -5.97 0.73 -10.24
N THR A 127 -5.43 0.89 -9.04
CA THR A 127 -6.13 1.53 -7.92
C THR A 127 -6.35 3.02 -8.17
N VAL A 128 -5.30 3.74 -8.54
CA VAL A 128 -5.37 5.18 -8.81
C VAL A 128 -6.25 5.47 -10.04
N ALA A 129 -6.04 4.74 -11.13
CA ALA A 129 -6.86 4.88 -12.34
C ALA A 129 -8.34 4.53 -12.05
N GLY A 130 -8.61 3.47 -11.32
CA GLY A 130 -9.95 3.10 -10.90
C GLY A 130 -10.62 4.19 -10.05
N TRP A 131 -9.89 4.77 -9.11
CA TRP A 131 -10.42 5.87 -8.30
C TRP A 131 -10.69 7.13 -9.13
N LEU A 132 -9.79 7.48 -10.05
CA LEU A 132 -9.93 8.68 -10.90
C LEU A 132 -11.02 8.52 -11.97
N LEU A 133 -11.09 7.39 -12.65
CA LEU A 133 -11.89 7.20 -13.86
C LEU A 133 -13.23 6.50 -13.61
N VAL A 134 -13.26 5.62 -12.59
CA VAL A 134 -14.39 4.72 -12.33
C VAL A 134 -15.20 5.18 -11.10
N GLY A 135 -14.53 5.61 -10.04
CA GLY A 135 -15.19 6.06 -8.81
C GLY A 135 -15.45 4.93 -7.82
N PRO A 136 -16.48 5.01 -6.95
CA PRO A 136 -17.42 6.13 -6.75
C PRO A 136 -16.80 7.37 -6.10
N ARG A 137 -17.28 8.53 -6.47
CA ARG A 137 -16.93 9.86 -5.90
C ARG A 137 -18.15 10.78 -5.89
N PRO A 138 -18.24 11.82 -5.02
CA PRO A 138 -17.33 12.14 -3.92
C PRO A 138 -17.58 11.27 -2.70
N ARG A 139 -16.53 10.92 -1.95
CA ARG A 139 -16.59 10.05 -0.75
C ARG A 139 -15.57 10.40 0.32
N VAL A 140 -14.75 11.43 0.10
CA VAL A 140 -13.68 11.84 1.01
C VAL A 140 -14.08 13.11 1.74
N THR A 141 -14.14 13.06 3.07
CA THR A 141 -14.27 14.23 3.94
C THR A 141 -13.02 14.39 4.80
N LEU A 142 -12.88 15.52 5.50
CA LEU A 142 -11.78 15.74 6.44
C LEU A 142 -11.76 14.71 7.58
N LEU A 143 -12.92 14.16 7.92
CA LEU A 143 -13.00 13.13 8.95
C LEU A 143 -12.38 11.80 8.47
N GLU A 144 -12.66 11.38 7.24
CA GLU A 144 -12.02 10.21 6.64
C GLU A 144 -10.52 10.42 6.51
N VAL A 145 -10.05 11.60 6.10
CA VAL A 145 -8.62 11.95 6.05
C VAL A 145 -7.96 11.80 7.43
N ARG A 146 -8.54 12.43 8.47
CA ARG A 146 -8.01 12.34 9.85
C ARG A 146 -7.92 10.90 10.35
N ARG A 147 -8.92 10.07 10.04
CA ARG A 147 -8.92 8.65 10.43
C ARG A 147 -7.93 7.81 9.62
N ALA A 148 -7.82 8.07 8.32
CA ALA A 148 -6.93 7.32 7.45
C ALA A 148 -5.44 7.58 7.76
N ILE A 149 -5.07 8.78 8.19
CA ILE A 149 -3.70 9.13 8.61
C ILE A 149 -3.23 8.32 9.82
N VAL A 150 -4.14 7.88 10.69
CA VAL A 150 -3.78 7.12 11.90
C VAL A 150 -3.02 5.86 11.56
N TRP A 151 -3.42 5.14 10.50
CA TRP A 151 -2.78 3.88 10.12
C TRP A 151 -1.29 4.03 9.74
N PRO A 152 -0.85 4.90 8.79
CA PRO A 152 0.56 5.03 8.48
C PRO A 152 1.40 5.56 9.65
N LEU A 153 0.85 6.43 10.50
CA LEU A 153 1.54 6.90 11.71
C LEU A 153 1.72 5.76 12.73
N ALA A 154 0.67 4.98 12.98
CA ALA A 154 0.75 3.83 13.87
C ALA A 154 1.72 2.77 13.33
N TRP A 155 1.70 2.54 11.99
CA TRP A 155 2.66 1.64 11.34
C TRP A 155 4.11 2.11 11.52
N LEU A 156 4.39 3.41 11.32
CA LEU A 156 5.74 3.95 11.50
C LEU A 156 6.21 3.81 12.96
N ALA A 157 5.37 4.20 13.92
CA ALA A 157 5.67 4.07 15.35
C ALA A 157 5.94 2.60 15.73
N TRP A 158 5.09 1.68 15.27
CA TRP A 158 5.26 0.24 15.46
C TRP A 158 6.56 -0.28 14.84
N THR A 159 6.86 0.11 13.60
CA THR A 159 8.06 -0.31 12.86
C THR A 159 9.34 0.12 13.58
N LEU A 160 9.41 1.38 14.04
CA LEU A 160 10.56 1.87 14.78
C LEU A 160 10.69 1.19 16.16
N ALA A 161 9.59 0.96 16.85
CA ALA A 161 9.60 0.27 18.15
C ALA A 161 10.05 -1.20 18.01
N VAL A 162 9.50 -1.93 17.03
CA VAL A 162 9.89 -3.31 16.77
C VAL A 162 11.33 -3.40 16.28
N GLY A 163 11.75 -2.50 15.39
CA GLY A 163 13.13 -2.44 14.92
C GLY A 163 14.13 -2.23 16.04
N ALA A 164 13.86 -1.29 16.95
CA ALA A 164 14.71 -1.02 18.10
C ALA A 164 14.83 -2.22 19.08
N ILE A 165 13.83 -3.13 19.11
CA ILE A 165 13.85 -4.32 19.97
C ILE A 165 14.49 -5.52 19.25
N SER A 166 14.19 -5.70 17.96
CA SER A 166 14.56 -6.89 17.19
C SER A 166 15.83 -6.73 16.35
N GLY A 167 16.32 -5.49 16.16
CA GLY A 167 17.39 -5.18 15.21
C GLY A 167 16.99 -5.34 13.73
N TRP A 168 15.69 -5.58 13.43
CA TRP A 168 15.22 -5.76 12.06
C TRP A 168 14.22 -4.68 11.67
N TYR A 169 14.49 -4.01 10.56
CA TYR A 169 13.63 -2.99 9.95
C TYR A 169 13.16 -3.44 8.56
N PRO A 170 11.89 -3.22 8.18
CA PRO A 170 11.36 -3.65 6.89
C PRO A 170 11.96 -2.88 5.69
N TYR A 171 12.55 -1.72 5.93
CA TYR A 171 13.17 -0.89 4.89
C TYR A 171 14.50 -0.33 5.35
N PRO A 172 15.57 -0.35 4.51
CA PRO A 172 16.89 0.13 4.88
C PRO A 172 16.91 1.58 5.37
N PHE A 173 16.11 2.47 4.75
CA PHE A 173 16.02 3.88 5.15
C PHE A 173 15.35 4.11 6.52
N LEU A 174 14.81 3.06 7.16
CA LEU A 174 14.27 3.10 8.54
C LEU A 174 15.19 2.41 9.55
N ASP A 175 16.31 1.84 9.08
CA ASP A 175 17.28 1.15 9.94
C ASP A 175 18.10 2.19 10.71
N VAL A 176 17.79 2.34 12.00
CA VAL A 176 18.44 3.31 12.88
C VAL A 176 19.89 2.93 13.18
N ASP A 177 20.18 1.63 13.23
CA ASP A 177 21.52 1.13 13.56
C ASP A 177 22.48 1.33 12.37
N ALA A 178 21.99 1.19 11.13
CA ALA A 178 22.75 1.40 9.91
C ALA A 178 22.85 2.89 9.52
N GLU A 179 21.75 3.63 9.58
CA GLU A 179 21.64 4.99 9.03
C GLU A 179 21.78 6.10 10.07
N GLY A 180 21.52 5.79 11.35
CA GLY A 180 21.44 6.76 12.44
C GLY A 180 20.14 7.57 12.46
N TRP A 181 19.78 8.06 13.65
CA TRP A 181 18.50 8.74 13.89
C TRP A 181 18.25 9.94 12.96
N LEU A 182 19.27 10.72 12.63
CA LEU A 182 19.08 11.93 11.81
C LEU A 182 18.59 11.59 10.41
N ARG A 183 19.17 10.58 9.76
CA ARG A 183 18.76 10.15 8.41
C ARG A 183 17.41 9.48 8.43
N VAL A 184 17.14 8.62 9.42
CA VAL A 184 15.84 7.96 9.58
C VAL A 184 14.72 8.98 9.81
N LEU A 185 14.93 9.98 10.66
CA LEU A 185 13.95 11.05 10.90
C LEU A 185 13.75 11.92 9.64
N ALA A 186 14.82 12.22 8.89
CA ALA A 186 14.71 12.96 7.64
C ALA A 186 13.91 12.17 6.59
N ALA A 187 14.21 10.89 6.40
CA ALA A 187 13.47 10.01 5.47
C ALA A 187 12.00 9.86 5.89
N SER A 188 11.75 9.62 7.18
CA SER A 188 10.39 9.55 7.73
C SER A 188 9.62 10.86 7.56
N GLY A 189 10.29 11.99 7.73
CA GLY A 189 9.72 13.32 7.49
C GLY A 189 9.35 13.53 6.02
N MET A 190 10.22 13.18 5.08
CA MET A 190 9.93 13.26 3.63
C MET A 190 8.73 12.38 3.26
N VAL A 191 8.68 11.14 3.74
CA VAL A 191 7.56 10.24 3.47
C VAL A 191 6.28 10.77 4.11
N THR A 192 6.35 11.35 5.31
CA THR A 192 5.19 11.99 5.97
C THR A 192 4.66 13.16 5.15
N VAL A 193 5.52 14.03 4.63
CA VAL A 193 5.12 15.13 3.73
C VAL A 193 4.45 14.59 2.47
N LEU A 194 4.99 13.52 1.88
CA LEU A 194 4.37 12.84 0.74
C LEU A 194 2.95 12.34 1.08
N PHE A 195 2.76 11.68 2.23
CA PHE A 195 1.43 11.26 2.70
C PHE A 195 0.46 12.43 2.81
N LEU A 196 0.88 13.50 3.48
CA LEU A 196 0.04 14.69 3.66
C LEU A 196 -0.34 15.33 2.33
N ALA A 197 0.61 15.43 1.39
CA ALA A 197 0.36 15.95 0.05
C ALA A 197 -0.65 15.07 -0.72
N LEU A 198 -0.51 13.75 -0.66
CA LEU A 198 -1.42 12.82 -1.34
C LEU A 198 -2.81 12.79 -0.69
N PHE A 199 -2.92 12.87 0.64
CA PHE A 199 -4.22 13.01 1.31
C PHE A 199 -4.91 14.33 0.92
N ALA A 200 -4.15 15.45 0.88
CA ALA A 200 -4.68 16.74 0.45
C ALA A 200 -5.10 16.72 -1.02
N ALA A 201 -4.32 16.08 -1.89
CA ALA A 201 -4.66 15.90 -3.30
C ALA A 201 -5.92 15.05 -3.47
N ALA A 202 -5.99 13.90 -2.78
CA ALA A 202 -7.17 13.04 -2.80
C ALA A 202 -8.42 13.77 -2.34
N TYR A 203 -8.37 14.51 -1.24
CA TYR A 203 -9.48 15.32 -0.74
C TYR A 203 -9.90 16.38 -1.77
N ARG A 204 -8.95 17.15 -2.33
CA ARG A 204 -9.24 18.21 -3.32
C ARG A 204 -9.82 17.65 -4.61
N ILE A 205 -9.27 16.56 -5.13
CA ILE A 205 -9.77 15.92 -6.35
C ILE A 205 -11.18 15.38 -6.11
N ASP A 206 -11.39 14.66 -5.00
CA ASP A 206 -12.67 14.04 -4.68
C ASP A 206 -13.80 15.08 -4.53
N THR A 207 -13.49 16.22 -3.90
CA THR A 207 -14.47 17.29 -3.66
C THR A 207 -14.74 18.19 -4.87
N ARG A 208 -13.75 18.35 -5.76
CA ARG A 208 -13.85 19.29 -6.92
C ARG A 208 -14.16 18.61 -8.24
N TRP A 209 -13.89 17.30 -8.36
CA TRP A 209 -14.14 16.58 -9.61
C TRP A 209 -15.64 16.32 -9.79
N PRO A 210 -16.23 16.61 -10.98
CA PRO A 210 -17.64 16.31 -11.21
C PRO A 210 -17.91 14.82 -11.00
N ARG A 211 -19.08 14.50 -10.43
CA ARG A 211 -19.53 13.13 -10.21
C ARG A 211 -19.49 12.37 -11.53
N ALA A 212 -18.87 11.21 -11.56
CA ALA A 212 -19.09 10.30 -12.67
C ALA A 212 -20.61 10.00 -12.73
N PRO A 213 -21.26 10.09 -13.90
CA PRO A 213 -22.66 9.74 -14.00
C PRO A 213 -22.90 8.31 -13.54
N HIS A 214 -23.94 8.13 -12.72
CA HIS A 214 -24.40 6.84 -12.20
C HIS A 214 -24.93 5.96 -13.32
#